data_58c4678e130ad3cc3b6733b814e64397
#
_entry.id   58c4678e130ad3cc3b6733b814e64397
#
_cell.length_a   1.000
_cell.length_b   1.000
_cell.length_c   1.000
_cell.angle_alpha   90.00
_cell.angle_beta   90.00
_cell.angle_gamma   90.00
#
_symmetry.space_group_name_H-M   'P 1'
#
loop_
_entity.id
_entity.type
_entity.pdbx_description
1 polymer ?
#
loop_
_entity_poly.entity_id
_entity_poly.type
_entity_poly.pdbx_seq_one_letter_code
_entity_poly.pdbx_strand_id
1 'polypeptide(L)'
;MRWTRPPAPELVIAQLNREGAQQLVSSGAAAANALGLTTQIPAVQTFLARTRSQKRYVFGKQQVSIRPAAAWNFLLADRPAGQAIRALTWLGPDQASAAVPQLRAVLPPQEWESLLSDGAELPQWLAELLSEQAH
;
A
#
# COMPACT_ATOMS: atom_id res chain seq x y z
N MET A 1 -6.72 -24.93 -6.26
CA MET A 1 -5.87 -25.22 -5.09
C MET A 1 -6.73 -25.44 -3.86
N ARG A 2 -6.44 -26.46 -3.10
CA ARG A 2 -7.20 -26.76 -1.89
C ARG A 2 -6.42 -26.31 -0.67
N TRP A 3 -7.07 -25.52 0.18
CA TRP A 3 -6.48 -25.01 1.41
C TRP A 3 -7.02 -25.79 2.60
N THR A 4 -6.14 -26.36 3.45
CA THR A 4 -6.53 -27.02 4.67
C THR A 4 -6.66 -26.01 5.82
N ARG A 5 -5.98 -24.87 5.72
CA ARG A 5 -6.09 -23.76 6.66
C ARG A 5 -6.16 -22.47 5.86
N PRO A 6 -6.81 -21.42 6.39
CA PRO A 6 -6.77 -20.12 5.73
C PRO A 6 -5.32 -19.66 5.58
N PRO A 7 -4.86 -19.33 4.38
CA PRO A 7 -3.48 -18.85 4.20
C PRO A 7 -3.31 -17.45 4.74
N ALA A 8 -2.06 -17.10 5.08
CA ALA A 8 -1.74 -15.71 5.39
C ALA A 8 -1.98 -14.84 4.15
N PRO A 9 -2.40 -13.57 4.33
CA PRO A 9 -2.65 -12.68 3.19
C PRO A 9 -1.47 -12.57 2.23
N GLU A 10 -0.24 -12.58 2.74
CA GLU A 10 0.97 -12.52 1.92
C GLU A 10 1.07 -13.72 0.97
N LEU A 11 0.67 -14.89 1.43
CA LEU A 11 0.67 -16.10 0.59
C LEU A 11 -0.38 -16.02 -0.49
N VAL A 12 -1.55 -15.46 -0.17
CA VAL A 12 -2.62 -15.26 -1.15
C VAL A 12 -2.14 -14.32 -2.25
N ILE A 13 -1.49 -13.21 -1.86
CA ILE A 13 -0.96 -12.24 -2.81
C ILE A 13 0.09 -12.87 -3.71
N ALA A 14 1.02 -13.63 -3.14
CA ALA A 14 2.04 -14.31 -3.93
C ALA A 14 1.42 -15.26 -4.94
N GLN A 15 0.39 -16.00 -4.53
CA GLN A 15 -0.30 -16.93 -5.40
C GLN A 15 -1.05 -16.21 -6.53
N LEU A 16 -1.77 -15.14 -6.20
CA LEU A 16 -2.53 -14.38 -7.19
C LEU A 16 -1.60 -13.69 -8.19
N ASN A 17 -0.46 -13.19 -7.74
CA ASN A 17 0.53 -12.59 -8.63
C ASN A 17 1.10 -13.63 -9.60
N ARG A 18 1.31 -14.87 -9.16
CA ARG A 18 1.79 -15.92 -10.03
C ARG A 18 0.75 -16.36 -11.06
N GLU A 19 -0.50 -16.38 -10.69
CA GLU A 19 -1.59 -16.83 -11.56
C GLU A 19 -2.08 -15.76 -12.51
N GLY A 20 -2.17 -14.54 -12.04
CA GLY A 20 -3.05 -13.57 -12.65
C GLY A 20 -2.42 -12.56 -13.55
N ALA A 21 -1.15 -12.53 -13.67
CA ALA A 21 -0.52 -11.51 -14.48
C ALA A 21 -0.94 -10.08 -14.11
N GLN A 22 -1.58 -9.88 -12.95
CA GLN A 22 -1.93 -8.56 -12.45
C GLN A 22 -1.12 -8.24 -11.22
N GLN A 23 -0.57 -7.04 -11.19
CA GLN A 23 0.17 -6.56 -10.03
C GLN A 23 -0.81 -6.24 -8.89
N LEU A 24 -0.53 -6.78 -7.72
CA LEU A 24 -1.30 -6.50 -6.51
C LEU A 24 -0.41 -5.80 -5.50
N VAL A 25 -0.97 -4.81 -4.82
CA VAL A 25 -0.27 -4.09 -3.75
C VAL A 25 -1.19 -3.98 -2.54
N SER A 26 -0.61 -3.80 -1.36
CA SER A 26 -1.39 -3.64 -0.14
C SER A 26 -2.19 -2.33 -0.16
N SER A 27 -3.34 -2.31 0.52
CA SER A 27 -4.14 -1.10 0.66
C SER A 27 -3.41 -0.05 1.50
N GLY A 28 -3.89 1.19 1.44
CA GLY A 28 -3.32 2.28 2.23
C GLY A 28 -3.38 2.00 3.73
N ALA A 29 -4.51 1.45 4.22
CA ALA A 29 -4.64 1.11 5.63
C ALA A 29 -3.64 0.02 6.05
N ALA A 30 -3.49 -1.02 5.23
CA ALA A 30 -2.54 -2.08 5.50
C ALA A 30 -1.10 -1.57 5.45
N ALA A 31 -0.78 -0.71 4.48
CA ALA A 31 0.54 -0.10 4.36
C ALA A 31 0.86 0.77 5.57
N ALA A 32 -0.10 1.59 6.02
CA ALA A 32 0.08 2.43 7.20
C ALA A 32 0.36 1.59 8.44
N ASN A 33 -0.37 0.48 8.61
CA ASN A 33 -0.14 -0.44 9.72
C ASN A 33 1.25 -1.08 9.64
N ALA A 34 1.65 -1.54 8.45
CA ALA A 34 2.96 -2.17 8.26
C ALA A 34 4.12 -1.22 8.55
N LEU A 35 3.94 0.08 8.27
CA LEU A 35 4.96 1.09 8.53
C LEU A 35 4.89 1.67 9.95
N GLY A 36 3.96 1.21 10.77
CA GLY A 36 3.81 1.70 12.14
C GLY A 36 3.17 3.07 12.26
N LEU A 37 2.50 3.54 11.20
CA LEU A 37 1.85 4.86 11.20
C LEU A 37 0.45 4.83 11.80
N THR A 38 -0.10 3.66 12.00
CA THR A 38 -1.38 3.48 12.68
C THR A 38 -1.37 2.16 13.44
N THR A 39 -2.15 2.11 14.51
CA THR A 39 -2.37 0.86 15.26
C THR A 39 -3.63 0.13 14.80
N GLN A 40 -4.39 0.72 13.89
CA GLN A 40 -5.60 0.08 13.36
C GLN A 40 -5.24 -1.13 12.51
N ILE A 41 -5.95 -2.22 12.74
CA ILE A 41 -5.80 -3.45 11.96
C ILE A 41 -7.06 -3.61 11.13
N PRO A 42 -6.98 -3.61 9.79
CA PRO A 42 -8.18 -3.77 8.97
C PRO A 42 -8.86 -5.12 9.24
N ALA A 43 -10.19 -5.09 9.39
CA ALA A 43 -10.97 -6.30 9.59
C ALA A 43 -10.98 -7.19 8.34
N VAL A 44 -10.88 -6.58 7.18
CA VAL A 44 -10.81 -7.27 5.89
C VAL A 44 -9.48 -6.90 5.25
N GLN A 45 -8.73 -7.89 4.82
CA GLN A 45 -7.49 -7.65 4.08
C GLN A 45 -7.83 -7.15 2.69
N THR A 46 -7.46 -5.92 2.39
CA THR A 46 -7.76 -5.29 1.11
C THR A 46 -6.47 -5.06 0.34
N PHE A 47 -6.46 -5.52 -0.90
CA PHE A 47 -5.36 -5.30 -1.83
C PHE A 47 -5.87 -4.52 -3.03
N LEU A 48 -4.98 -3.80 -3.67
CA LEU A 48 -5.32 -2.98 -4.82
C LEU A 48 -4.77 -3.62 -6.08
N ALA A 49 -5.53 -3.55 -7.16
CA ALA A 49 -5.15 -4.13 -8.44
C ALA A 49 -5.54 -3.18 -9.58
N ARG A 50 -4.83 -3.31 -10.69
CA ARG A 50 -5.19 -2.61 -11.92
C ARG A 50 -6.23 -3.43 -12.66
N THR A 51 -7.44 -3.42 -12.14
CA THR A 51 -8.57 -4.18 -12.67
C THR A 51 -9.79 -3.26 -12.74
N ARG A 52 -10.83 -3.71 -13.43
CA ARG A 52 -12.08 -2.94 -13.56
C ARG A 52 -13.11 -3.32 -12.52
N SER A 53 -12.98 -4.49 -11.91
CA SER A 53 -14.01 -4.98 -11.00
C SER A 53 -13.40 -5.43 -9.68
N GLN A 54 -14.17 -5.26 -8.62
CA GLN A 54 -13.84 -5.72 -7.30
C GLN A 54 -14.03 -7.24 -7.23
N LYS A 55 -13.11 -7.90 -6.54
CA LYS A 55 -13.21 -9.34 -6.25
C LYS A 55 -13.06 -9.57 -4.77
N ARG A 56 -13.74 -10.60 -4.27
CA ARG A 56 -13.66 -10.97 -2.87
C ARG A 56 -13.44 -12.47 -2.75
N TYR A 57 -12.52 -12.82 -1.89
CA TYR A 57 -12.19 -14.21 -1.60
C TYR A 57 -12.39 -14.48 -0.13
N VAL A 58 -12.86 -15.69 0.21
CA VAL A 58 -13.08 -16.09 1.59
C VAL A 58 -12.25 -17.36 1.84
N PHE A 59 -11.42 -17.31 2.87
CA PHE A 59 -10.56 -18.42 3.27
C PHE A 59 -10.85 -18.73 4.74
N GLY A 60 -11.81 -19.64 4.98
CA GLY A 60 -12.28 -19.89 6.34
C GLY A 60 -12.94 -18.64 6.91
N LYS A 61 -12.39 -18.10 7.99
CA LYS A 61 -12.90 -16.88 8.61
C LYS A 61 -12.23 -15.61 8.05
N GLN A 62 -11.20 -15.77 7.22
CA GLN A 62 -10.50 -14.64 6.61
C GLN A 62 -11.20 -14.19 5.34
N GLN A 63 -11.27 -12.89 5.14
CA GLN A 63 -11.79 -12.31 3.91
C GLN A 63 -10.69 -11.47 3.27
N VAL A 64 -10.51 -11.64 1.97
CA VAL A 64 -9.57 -10.87 1.17
C VAL A 64 -10.36 -10.17 0.07
N SER A 65 -10.23 -8.85 0.01
CA SER A 65 -10.89 -8.03 -1.00
C SER A 65 -9.82 -7.49 -1.96
N ILE A 66 -10.08 -7.56 -3.25
CA ILE A 66 -9.23 -6.96 -4.27
C ILE A 66 -10.04 -5.86 -4.94
N ARG A 67 -9.54 -4.63 -4.88
CA ARG A 67 -10.27 -3.45 -5.35
C ARG A 67 -9.50 -2.74 -6.46
N PRO A 68 -10.22 -2.18 -7.44
CA PRO A 68 -9.58 -1.33 -8.45
C PRO A 68 -8.94 -0.11 -7.82
N ALA A 69 -7.82 0.33 -8.38
CA ALA A 69 -7.16 1.54 -7.92
C ALA A 69 -6.48 2.27 -9.09
N ALA A 70 -6.32 3.58 -8.94
CA ALA A 70 -5.64 4.40 -9.91
C ALA A 70 -4.17 4.02 -10.06
N ALA A 71 -3.59 4.34 -11.20
CA ALA A 71 -2.24 3.91 -11.56
C ALA A 71 -1.16 4.33 -10.56
N TRP A 72 -1.28 5.52 -9.96
CA TRP A 72 -0.26 5.99 -9.02
C TRP A 72 -0.12 5.11 -7.78
N ASN A 73 -1.16 4.32 -7.43
CA ASN A 73 -1.09 3.38 -6.31
C ASN A 73 -0.06 2.28 -6.52
N PHE A 74 0.34 2.04 -7.77
CA PHE A 74 1.27 0.97 -8.12
C PHE A 74 2.70 1.46 -8.32
N LEU A 75 2.93 2.75 -8.14
CA LEU A 75 4.28 3.29 -8.17
C LEU A 75 5.12 2.63 -7.10
N LEU A 76 6.32 2.20 -7.47
CA LEU A 76 7.23 1.50 -6.57
C LEU A 76 6.66 0.20 -5.99
N ALA A 77 5.57 -0.29 -6.58
CA ALA A 77 4.93 -1.57 -6.22
C ALA A 77 4.70 -1.70 -4.71
N ASP A 78 5.01 -2.83 -4.11
CA ASP A 78 4.85 -3.02 -2.67
C ASP A 78 6.17 -2.84 -1.91
N ARG A 79 7.13 -2.14 -2.51
CA ARG A 79 8.33 -1.70 -1.82
C ARG A 79 7.96 -0.76 -0.67
N PRO A 80 8.83 -0.60 0.33
CA PRO A 80 8.56 0.34 1.42
C PRO A 80 8.18 1.76 0.96
N ALA A 81 8.84 2.28 -0.07
CA ALA A 81 8.49 3.59 -0.62
C ALA A 81 7.08 3.58 -1.23
N GLY A 82 6.69 2.52 -1.94
CA GLY A 82 5.35 2.37 -2.47
C GLY A 82 4.29 2.28 -1.38
N GLN A 83 4.58 1.51 -0.35
CA GLN A 83 3.71 1.44 0.84
C GLN A 83 3.56 2.82 1.48
N ALA A 84 4.63 3.60 1.54
CA ALA A 84 4.60 4.95 2.09
C ALA A 84 3.65 5.86 1.31
N ILE A 85 3.67 5.78 -0.02
CA ILE A 85 2.76 6.57 -0.86
C ILE A 85 1.30 6.26 -0.49
N ARG A 86 0.95 4.98 -0.43
CA ARG A 86 -0.42 4.57 -0.15
C ARG A 86 -0.82 4.90 1.29
N ALA A 87 0.09 4.72 2.24
CA ALA A 87 -0.16 5.04 3.64
C ALA A 87 -0.41 6.53 3.84
N LEU A 88 0.42 7.39 3.26
CA LEU A 88 0.26 8.85 3.38
C LEU A 88 -1.05 9.32 2.76
N THR A 89 -1.42 8.74 1.62
CA THR A 89 -2.69 9.08 0.98
C THR A 89 -3.89 8.64 1.84
N TRP A 90 -3.80 7.48 2.44
CA TRP A 90 -4.84 6.99 3.34
C TRP A 90 -4.99 7.87 4.58
N LEU A 91 -3.87 8.36 5.14
CA LEU A 91 -3.89 9.26 6.29
C LEU A 91 -4.52 10.61 5.97
N GLY A 92 -4.32 11.11 4.73
CA GLY A 92 -4.80 12.42 4.33
C GLY A 92 -3.81 13.54 4.67
N PRO A 93 -4.04 14.77 4.14
CA PRO A 93 -3.03 15.84 4.19
C PRO A 93 -2.51 16.18 5.58
N ASP A 94 -3.42 16.32 6.54
CA ASP A 94 -3.02 16.78 7.89
C ASP A 94 -2.22 15.70 8.61
N GLN A 95 -2.72 14.46 8.60
CA GLN A 95 -2.05 13.36 9.29
C GLN A 95 -0.79 12.91 8.55
N ALA A 96 -0.78 13.00 7.24
CA ALA A 96 0.41 12.67 6.45
C ALA A 96 1.58 13.58 6.82
N SER A 97 1.32 14.88 6.92
CA SER A 97 2.36 15.84 7.31
C SER A 97 2.97 15.49 8.66
N ALA A 98 2.13 15.15 9.63
CA ALA A 98 2.58 14.75 10.96
C ALA A 98 3.33 13.44 10.98
N ALA A 99 3.04 12.53 10.03
CA ALA A 99 3.65 11.21 9.97
C ALA A 99 5.02 11.20 9.29
N VAL A 100 5.39 12.25 8.57
CA VAL A 100 6.64 12.29 7.79
C VAL A 100 7.88 12.03 8.64
N PRO A 101 8.06 12.64 9.83
CA PRO A 101 9.26 12.35 10.63
C PRO A 101 9.38 10.88 11.02
N GLN A 102 8.27 10.25 11.40
CA GLN A 102 8.25 8.83 11.75
C GLN A 102 8.57 7.97 10.53
N LEU A 103 7.99 8.30 9.39
CA LEU A 103 8.23 7.59 8.15
C LEU A 103 9.69 7.67 7.75
N ARG A 104 10.28 8.85 7.85
CA ARG A 104 11.69 9.07 7.53
C ARG A 104 12.60 8.22 8.41
N ALA A 105 12.22 8.01 9.67
CA ALA A 105 12.99 7.20 10.60
C ALA A 105 12.94 5.71 10.28
N VAL A 106 11.83 5.21 9.71
CA VAL A 106 11.66 3.77 9.47
C VAL A 106 12.04 3.34 8.06
N LEU A 107 12.02 4.24 7.07
CA LEU A 107 12.37 3.89 5.71
C LEU A 107 13.89 3.81 5.53
N PRO A 108 14.37 2.78 4.83
CA PRO A 108 15.78 2.77 4.40
C PRO A 108 16.09 4.00 3.54
N PRO A 109 17.33 4.53 3.56
CA PRO A 109 17.67 5.74 2.81
C PRO A 109 17.33 5.66 1.31
N GLN A 110 17.54 4.52 0.69
CA GLN A 110 17.22 4.31 -0.74
C GLN A 110 15.73 4.44 -0.99
N GLU A 111 14.91 3.93 -0.08
CA GLU A 111 13.46 3.99 -0.22
C GLU A 111 12.95 5.40 0.01
N TRP A 112 13.54 6.12 0.96
CA TRP A 112 13.22 7.53 1.17
C TRP A 112 13.53 8.36 -0.07
N GLU A 113 14.68 8.14 -0.69
CA GLU A 113 15.05 8.83 -1.93
C GLU A 113 14.10 8.50 -3.07
N SER A 114 13.72 7.23 -3.21
CA SER A 114 12.74 6.81 -4.22
C SER A 114 11.40 7.49 -4.02
N LEU A 115 10.96 7.59 -2.76
CA LEU A 115 9.72 8.27 -2.42
C LEU A 115 9.74 9.74 -2.87
N LEU A 116 10.85 10.43 -2.62
CA LEU A 116 10.98 11.84 -2.97
C LEU A 116 11.08 12.07 -4.48
N SER A 117 11.63 11.12 -5.24
CA SER A 117 11.87 11.32 -6.67
C SER A 117 10.69 10.98 -7.56
N ASP A 118 9.72 10.22 -7.10
CA ASP A 118 8.61 9.75 -7.95
C ASP A 118 7.33 10.54 -7.75
N GLY A 119 7.44 11.84 -7.48
CA GLY A 119 6.28 12.67 -7.11
C GLY A 119 5.38 13.13 -8.25
N ALA A 120 5.81 13.00 -9.51
CA ALA A 120 5.12 13.65 -10.63
C ALA A 120 3.71 13.12 -10.90
N GLU A 121 3.44 11.85 -10.59
CA GLU A 121 2.15 11.21 -10.86
C GLU A 121 1.27 11.10 -9.61
N LEU A 122 1.73 11.61 -8.47
CA LEU A 122 1.01 11.52 -7.22
C LEU A 122 -0.08 12.60 -7.12
N PRO A 123 -1.08 12.43 -6.24
CA PRO A 123 -1.99 13.52 -5.95
C PRO A 123 -1.21 14.79 -5.61
N GLN A 124 -1.72 15.93 -6.06
CA GLN A 124 -0.97 17.19 -5.99
C GLN A 124 -0.52 17.53 -4.57
N TRP A 125 -1.42 17.39 -3.59
CA TRP A 125 -1.09 17.73 -2.21
C TRP A 125 0.07 16.86 -1.68
N LEU A 126 0.09 15.58 -2.08
CA LEU A 126 1.14 14.66 -1.65
C LEU A 126 2.47 14.99 -2.34
N ALA A 127 2.42 15.29 -3.62
CA ALA A 127 3.61 15.71 -4.36
C ALA A 127 4.20 16.98 -3.74
N GLU A 128 3.37 17.92 -3.35
CA GLU A 128 3.82 19.15 -2.68
C GLU A 128 4.44 18.86 -1.33
N LEU A 129 3.78 18.01 -0.52
CA LEU A 129 4.30 17.62 0.78
C LEU A 129 5.68 16.99 0.67
N LEU A 130 5.86 16.06 -0.26
CA LEU A 130 7.14 15.39 -0.47
C LEU A 130 8.19 16.33 -1.05
N SER A 131 7.80 17.27 -1.90
CA SER A 131 8.70 18.28 -2.44
C SER A 131 9.30 19.15 -1.33
N GLU A 132 8.51 19.49 -0.32
CA GLU A 132 8.98 20.24 0.84
C GLU A 132 10.06 19.47 1.61
N GLN A 133 9.97 18.15 1.65
CA GLN A 133 10.92 17.30 2.35
C GLN A 133 12.24 17.13 1.61
N ALA A 134 12.28 17.45 0.32
CA ALA A 134 13.48 17.30 -0.50
C ALA A 134 14.49 18.45 -0.30
N HIS A 135 14.10 19.48 0.41
CA HIS A 135 14.93 20.70 0.64
C HIS A 135 15.44 20.81 2.06
#